data_82445a20f164de0d0de27ba0a261af8d
#
_entry.id   82445a20f164de0d0de27ba0a261af8d
#
_cell.length_a   1.000
_cell.length_b   1.000
_cell.length_c   1.000
_cell.angle_alpha   90.00
_cell.angle_beta   90.00
_cell.angle_gamma   90.00
#
_symmetry.space_group_name_H-M   'P 1'
#
loop_
_entity.id
_entity.type
_entity.pdbx_description
1 polymer ?
#
loop_
_entity_poly.entity_id
_entity_poly.type
_entity_poly.pdbx_seq_one_letter_code
_entity_poly.pdbx_strand_id
1 'polypeptide(L)'
;KIEGIISVTIVGSFTRTYDLDKIGDLDIVIISKKITGKLIKTSKKKIKNITSKYPILNKKLKINDTFGPVKYDATKYFTVHMMIYDIKGHIDHAINSPFTCYDWQRSNWFKGKKLKAIFPVENIYLRDFFEARRNSKDYLRDLKKNKISIRKYQISIKKVSLKKRYYKINTKNRGEFVFHIVNNLINNYNKFYTNKNIKVSSKNFGKLFLKITKNDRPLWNKFKYLSKQKINLSTSYSNKSILLGEKFITYFNQFLRNESKKYKRLVFLRHAKTFVNDKTFLGQGRNPEILKIKLKPKLKEKYNPIYSSPLKRSISTAKLFGKKNPIINEYLSEINY
;
A
#
# COMPACT_ATOMS: atom_id res chain seq x y z
N LYS A 1 26.81 1.36 -13.76
CA LYS A 1 26.07 0.30 -13.05
C LYS A 1 26.37 0.44 -11.56
N ILE A 2 25.41 0.24 -10.66
CA ILE A 2 25.63 0.16 -9.21
C ILE A 2 25.49 -1.31 -8.84
N GLU A 3 26.51 -1.85 -8.19
CA GLU A 3 26.52 -3.25 -7.76
C GLU A 3 25.39 -3.55 -6.78
N GLY A 4 24.81 -4.74 -6.86
CA GLY A 4 23.73 -5.19 -5.98
C GLY A 4 22.33 -4.67 -6.32
N ILE A 5 22.17 -3.77 -7.31
CA ILE A 5 20.85 -3.34 -7.80
C ILE A 5 20.26 -4.43 -8.72
N ILE A 6 19.04 -4.83 -8.41
CA ILE A 6 18.25 -5.84 -9.14
C ILE A 6 17.30 -5.17 -10.13
N SER A 7 16.66 -4.08 -9.71
CA SER A 7 15.69 -3.35 -10.51
C SER A 7 15.74 -1.85 -10.22
N VAL A 8 15.57 -1.05 -11.26
CA VAL A 8 15.26 0.38 -11.18
C VAL A 8 14.03 0.61 -12.02
N THR A 9 12.98 1.14 -11.44
CA THR A 9 11.69 1.35 -12.14
C THR A 9 11.22 2.77 -11.89
N ILE A 10 10.91 3.51 -12.96
CA ILE A 10 10.23 4.80 -12.87
C ILE A 10 8.73 4.51 -12.75
N VAL A 11 8.08 5.17 -11.78
CA VAL A 11 6.68 4.97 -11.47
C VAL A 11 5.93 6.31 -11.34
N GLY A 12 4.67 6.30 -10.97
CA GLY A 12 3.92 7.52 -10.67
C GLY A 12 3.39 8.26 -11.90
N SER A 13 3.34 9.59 -11.82
CA SER A 13 2.69 10.44 -12.84
C SER A 13 3.40 10.42 -14.18
N PHE A 14 4.72 10.36 -14.18
CA PHE A 14 5.54 10.31 -15.40
C PHE A 14 5.14 9.17 -16.33
N THR A 15 4.82 8.00 -15.82
CA THR A 15 4.45 6.83 -16.64
C THR A 15 3.16 7.01 -17.44
N ARG A 16 2.45 8.11 -17.26
CA ARG A 16 1.20 8.44 -17.97
C ARG A 16 1.34 9.62 -18.91
N THR A 17 2.18 10.57 -18.58
CA THR A 17 2.35 11.81 -19.36
C THR A 17 3.54 11.76 -20.28
N TYR A 18 4.57 11.00 -19.91
CA TYR A 18 5.89 10.96 -20.56
C TYR A 18 6.53 12.36 -20.75
N ASP A 19 6.10 13.32 -19.93
CA ASP A 19 6.47 14.69 -20.04
C ASP A 19 6.90 15.21 -18.67
N LEU A 20 8.16 15.62 -18.53
CA LEU A 20 8.72 16.11 -17.28
C LEU A 20 8.17 17.47 -16.88
N ASP A 21 7.75 18.29 -17.84
CA ASP A 21 7.21 19.63 -17.57
C ASP A 21 5.80 19.56 -16.97
N LYS A 22 5.07 18.46 -17.24
CA LYS A 22 3.72 18.23 -16.73
C LYS A 22 3.68 17.54 -15.38
N ILE A 23 4.84 17.21 -14.81
CA ILE A 23 4.93 16.54 -13.49
C ILE A 23 5.66 17.41 -12.48
N GLY A 24 5.25 17.37 -11.23
CA GLY A 24 5.93 18.04 -10.11
C GLY A 24 7.06 17.22 -9.48
N ASP A 25 7.04 15.91 -9.74
CA ASP A 25 7.97 14.95 -9.14
C ASP A 25 8.19 13.72 -10.02
N LEU A 26 9.33 13.08 -9.84
CA LEU A 26 9.70 11.81 -10.47
C LEU A 26 9.87 10.73 -9.40
N ASP A 27 9.05 9.70 -9.47
CA ASP A 27 9.11 8.57 -8.55
C ASP A 27 9.98 7.45 -9.10
N ILE A 28 11.02 7.04 -8.34
CA ILE A 28 11.94 5.95 -8.71
C ILE A 28 11.93 4.88 -7.63
N VAL A 29 11.62 3.65 -8.01
CA VAL A 29 11.71 2.46 -7.16
C VAL A 29 12.99 1.70 -7.49
N ILE A 30 13.82 1.46 -6.49
CA ILE A 30 15.08 0.72 -6.62
C ILE A 30 14.99 -0.54 -5.75
N ILE A 31 15.17 -1.70 -6.35
CA ILE A 31 15.26 -2.96 -5.62
C ILE A 31 16.72 -3.44 -5.63
N SER A 32 17.22 -3.80 -4.48
CA SER A 32 18.61 -4.27 -4.29
C SER A 32 18.66 -5.61 -3.56
N LYS A 33 19.80 -6.31 -3.69
CA LYS A 33 20.07 -7.53 -2.91
C LYS A 33 20.15 -7.23 -1.41
N LYS A 34 20.78 -6.11 -1.05
CA LYS A 34 20.97 -5.65 0.34
C LYS A 34 21.00 -4.13 0.37
N ILE A 35 20.40 -3.54 1.40
CA ILE A 35 20.44 -2.09 1.60
C ILE A 35 21.65 -1.75 2.47
N THR A 36 22.53 -0.88 1.94
CA THR A 36 23.69 -0.36 2.64
C THR A 36 23.72 1.16 2.57
N GLY A 37 24.43 1.79 3.51
CA GLY A 37 24.64 3.24 3.47
C GLY A 37 25.37 3.68 2.19
N LYS A 38 26.33 2.88 1.71
CA LYS A 38 27.06 3.10 0.45
C LYS A 38 26.07 3.11 -0.73
N LEU A 39 25.17 2.10 -0.81
CA LEU A 39 24.15 2.03 -1.87
C LEU A 39 23.30 3.29 -1.91
N ILE A 40 22.76 3.72 -0.76
CA ILE A 40 21.90 4.91 -0.67
C ILE A 40 22.67 6.17 -1.12
N LYS A 41 23.87 6.37 -0.60
CA LYS A 41 24.72 7.52 -0.97
C LYS A 41 25.07 7.52 -2.47
N THR A 42 25.48 6.37 -3.01
CA THR A 42 25.85 6.24 -4.43
C THR A 42 24.65 6.45 -5.35
N SER A 43 23.47 5.92 -4.98
CA SER A 43 22.24 6.15 -5.76
C SER A 43 21.86 7.63 -5.82
N LYS A 44 21.94 8.35 -4.69
CA LYS A 44 21.73 9.81 -4.66
C LYS A 44 22.73 10.55 -5.54
N LYS A 45 24.04 10.22 -5.44
CA LYS A 45 25.07 10.85 -6.26
C LYS A 45 24.81 10.63 -7.75
N LYS A 46 24.42 9.41 -8.15
CA LYS A 46 24.07 9.10 -9.56
C LYS A 46 22.87 9.89 -10.05
N ILE A 47 21.79 9.96 -9.26
CA ILE A 47 20.62 10.77 -9.61
C ILE A 47 21.01 12.23 -9.78
N LYS A 48 21.77 12.80 -8.83
CA LYS A 48 22.27 14.18 -8.92
C LYS A 48 23.09 14.42 -10.18
N ASN A 49 24.01 13.51 -10.52
CA ASN A 49 24.87 13.65 -11.71
C ASN A 49 24.08 13.52 -13.03
N ILE A 50 23.03 12.71 -13.07
CA ILE A 50 22.17 12.61 -14.27
C ILE A 50 21.39 13.91 -14.43
N THR A 51 20.74 14.37 -13.38
CA THR A 51 19.90 15.58 -13.46
C THR A 51 20.71 16.86 -13.73
N SER A 52 21.98 16.93 -13.29
CA SER A 52 22.84 18.07 -13.59
C SER A 52 23.24 18.17 -15.08
N LYS A 53 23.21 17.06 -15.82
CA LYS A 53 23.48 17.02 -17.26
C LYS A 53 22.29 17.47 -18.12
N TYR A 54 21.10 17.52 -17.53
CA TYR A 54 19.85 17.87 -18.19
C TYR A 54 19.19 19.02 -17.44
N PRO A 55 19.59 20.29 -17.69
CA PRO A 55 19.03 21.46 -16.99
C PRO A 55 17.59 21.80 -17.43
N ILE A 56 16.83 20.80 -17.83
CA ILE A 56 15.47 20.88 -18.39
C ILE A 56 14.50 21.67 -17.51
N LEU A 57 14.83 21.82 -16.24
CA LEU A 57 13.95 22.48 -15.31
C LEU A 57 14.78 23.53 -14.57
N ASN A 58 14.56 24.80 -14.80
CA ASN A 58 15.14 25.93 -14.05
C ASN A 58 14.82 25.88 -12.54
N LYS A 59 14.76 24.66 -11.97
CA LYS A 59 14.38 24.35 -10.60
C LYS A 59 15.51 23.64 -9.87
N LYS A 60 15.62 23.90 -8.56
CA LYS A 60 16.58 23.18 -7.72
C LYS A 60 16.17 21.72 -7.57
N LEU A 61 17.10 20.80 -7.81
CA LEU A 61 16.87 19.38 -7.57
C LEU A 61 16.73 19.07 -6.08
N LYS A 62 15.64 18.38 -5.72
CA LYS A 62 15.41 17.82 -4.39
C LYS A 62 15.31 16.31 -4.45
N ILE A 63 16.26 15.58 -3.90
CA ILE A 63 16.18 14.12 -3.78
C ILE A 63 15.53 13.78 -2.44
N ASN A 64 14.36 13.18 -2.49
CA ASN A 64 13.65 12.67 -1.32
C ASN A 64 13.85 11.16 -1.19
N ASP A 65 14.51 10.74 -0.12
CA ASP A 65 14.75 9.33 0.23
C ASP A 65 13.85 8.84 1.38
N THR A 66 12.71 9.51 1.58
CA THR A 66 11.73 9.10 2.57
C THR A 66 10.55 8.37 1.91
N PHE A 67 9.94 7.47 2.66
CA PHE A 67 8.70 6.80 2.28
C PHE A 67 7.54 7.49 2.99
N GLY A 68 6.63 8.05 2.24
CA GLY A 68 5.47 8.77 2.75
C GLY A 68 5.11 9.97 1.89
N PRO A 69 4.01 10.65 2.20
CA PRO A 69 3.42 11.67 1.37
C PRO A 69 4.09 13.05 1.55
N VAL A 70 5.41 13.11 1.66
CA VAL A 70 6.11 14.40 1.74
C VAL A 70 6.01 15.10 0.40
N LYS A 71 5.58 16.35 0.43
CA LYS A 71 5.53 17.23 -0.72
C LYS A 71 6.47 18.40 -0.53
N TYR A 72 7.07 18.81 -1.60
CA TYR A 72 7.92 19.99 -1.69
C TYR A 72 7.28 20.99 -2.63
N ASP A 73 7.64 22.26 -2.49
CA ASP A 73 7.18 23.32 -3.36
C ASP A 73 7.63 23.07 -4.81
N ALA A 74 6.68 22.70 -5.66
CA ALA A 74 6.92 22.36 -7.05
C ALA A 74 7.31 23.58 -7.92
N THR A 75 7.14 24.81 -7.43
CA THR A 75 7.61 26.02 -8.11
C THR A 75 9.10 26.21 -7.93
N LYS A 76 9.66 25.75 -6.79
CA LYS A 76 11.07 25.91 -6.42
C LYS A 76 11.91 24.69 -6.71
N TYR A 77 11.31 23.50 -6.63
CA TYR A 77 12.04 22.24 -6.68
C TYR A 77 11.47 21.31 -7.73
N PHE A 78 12.38 20.66 -8.45
CA PHE A 78 12.08 19.39 -9.10
C PHE A 78 12.42 18.27 -8.13
N THR A 79 11.43 17.51 -7.73
CA THR A 79 11.61 16.48 -6.69
C THR A 79 11.79 15.11 -7.32
N VAL A 80 12.83 14.39 -6.93
CA VAL A 80 13.00 12.97 -7.24
C VAL A 80 12.74 12.17 -5.96
N HIS A 81 11.64 11.41 -5.93
CA HIS A 81 11.35 10.46 -4.86
C HIS A 81 12.08 9.15 -5.11
N MET A 82 13.11 8.89 -4.34
CA MET A 82 13.93 7.69 -4.44
C MET A 82 13.53 6.69 -3.36
N MET A 83 12.79 5.65 -3.76
CA MET A 83 12.32 4.59 -2.88
C MET A 83 13.19 3.34 -3.07
N ILE A 84 14.04 3.04 -2.09
CA ILE A 84 14.95 1.87 -2.14
C ILE A 84 14.40 0.77 -1.23
N TYR A 85 14.32 -0.45 -1.74
CA TYR A 85 13.94 -1.66 -0.99
C TYR A 85 14.97 -2.78 -1.25
N ASP A 86 15.16 -3.68 -0.29
CA ASP A 86 15.60 -5.03 -0.58
C ASP A 86 14.39 -5.89 -1.01
N ILE A 87 14.66 -7.12 -1.41
CA ILE A 87 13.60 -8.04 -1.90
C ILE A 87 12.52 -8.21 -0.83
N LYS A 88 12.91 -8.47 0.44
CA LYS A 88 11.97 -8.65 1.55
C LYS A 88 11.14 -7.38 1.78
N GLY A 89 11.79 -6.22 1.84
CA GLY A 89 11.10 -4.94 2.02
C GLY A 89 10.15 -4.61 0.89
N HIS A 90 10.45 -5.02 -0.36
CA HIS A 90 9.52 -4.88 -1.48
C HIS A 90 8.32 -5.81 -1.35
N ILE A 91 8.54 -7.07 -0.97
CA ILE A 91 7.45 -8.04 -0.71
C ILE A 91 6.55 -7.52 0.40
N ASP A 92 7.12 -7.11 1.55
CA ASP A 92 6.37 -6.52 2.66
C ASP A 92 5.57 -5.28 2.22
N HIS A 93 6.16 -4.45 1.35
CA HIS A 93 5.45 -3.29 0.80
C HIS A 93 4.31 -3.70 -0.13
N ALA A 94 4.51 -4.68 -0.98
CA ALA A 94 3.47 -5.19 -1.90
C ALA A 94 2.26 -5.78 -1.14
N ILE A 95 2.51 -6.49 -0.05
CA ILE A 95 1.46 -7.05 0.81
C ILE A 95 0.69 -5.94 1.57
N ASN A 96 1.40 -4.94 2.09
CA ASN A 96 0.79 -3.89 2.93
C ASN A 96 0.27 -2.68 2.14
N SER A 97 0.67 -2.54 0.87
CA SER A 97 0.29 -1.43 -0.01
C SER A 97 0.03 -1.92 -1.44
N PRO A 98 -0.89 -2.90 -1.61
CA PRO A 98 -1.11 -3.57 -2.89
C PRO A 98 -1.52 -2.59 -3.99
N PHE A 99 -2.33 -1.57 -3.70
CA PHE A 99 -2.73 -0.56 -4.69
C PHE A 99 -1.55 0.19 -5.30
N THR A 100 -0.57 0.56 -4.47
CA THR A 100 0.64 1.24 -4.92
C THR A 100 1.49 0.31 -5.80
N CYS A 101 1.71 -0.91 -5.35
CA CYS A 101 2.49 -1.90 -6.10
C CYS A 101 1.77 -2.37 -7.37
N TYR A 102 0.43 -2.43 -7.36
CA TYR A 102 -0.36 -2.68 -8.55
C TYR A 102 -0.07 -1.66 -9.65
N ASP A 103 -0.02 -0.36 -9.31
CA ASP A 103 0.32 0.70 -10.26
C ASP A 103 1.80 0.63 -10.70
N TRP A 104 2.71 0.43 -9.77
CA TRP A 104 4.14 0.38 -10.04
C TRP A 104 4.54 -0.74 -11.01
N GLN A 105 3.92 -1.91 -10.88
CA GLN A 105 4.22 -3.08 -11.71
C GLN A 105 3.74 -2.97 -13.16
N ARG A 106 2.92 -1.96 -13.46
CA ARG A 106 2.45 -1.64 -14.82
C ARG A 106 3.28 -0.58 -15.52
N SER A 107 4.38 -0.15 -14.90
CA SER A 107 5.36 0.69 -15.56
C SER A 107 6.16 -0.10 -16.59
N ASN A 108 6.32 0.48 -17.78
CA ASN A 108 7.22 -0.01 -18.82
C ASN A 108 8.63 0.61 -18.72
N TRP A 109 8.84 1.55 -17.80
CA TRP A 109 10.10 2.26 -17.60
C TRP A 109 10.93 1.60 -16.52
N PHE A 110 11.69 0.57 -16.89
CA PHE A 110 12.53 -0.16 -15.94
C PHE A 110 13.86 -0.59 -16.54
N LYS A 111 14.82 -0.83 -15.67
CA LYS A 111 16.11 -1.47 -15.97
C LYS A 111 16.36 -2.58 -14.96
N GLY A 112 16.79 -3.74 -15.43
CA GLY A 112 16.93 -4.95 -14.62
C GLY A 112 15.63 -5.79 -14.59
N LYS A 113 15.34 -6.46 -13.48
CA LYS A 113 14.12 -7.27 -13.33
C LYS A 113 12.88 -6.40 -13.21
N LYS A 114 11.78 -6.77 -13.88
CA LYS A 114 10.47 -6.16 -13.66
C LYS A 114 10.03 -6.37 -12.21
N LEU A 115 9.38 -5.38 -11.60
CA LEU A 115 8.86 -5.50 -10.23
C LEU A 115 7.90 -6.71 -10.09
N LYS A 116 7.07 -6.97 -11.11
CA LYS A 116 6.17 -8.12 -11.18
C LYS A 116 6.92 -9.47 -11.09
N ALA A 117 8.12 -9.56 -11.66
CA ALA A 117 8.94 -10.77 -11.61
C ALA A 117 9.65 -10.99 -10.27
N ILE A 118 9.61 -9.99 -9.36
CA ILE A 118 10.14 -10.11 -8.00
C ILE A 118 9.04 -10.58 -7.04
N PHE A 119 7.87 -9.94 -7.09
CA PHE A 119 6.67 -10.33 -6.36
C PHE A 119 5.42 -9.78 -7.07
N PRO A 120 4.56 -10.63 -7.65
CA PRO A 120 3.44 -10.19 -8.47
C PRO A 120 2.29 -9.61 -7.64
N VAL A 121 1.72 -8.49 -8.12
CA VAL A 121 0.43 -7.94 -7.68
C VAL A 121 -0.45 -7.83 -8.93
N GLU A 122 -1.08 -8.93 -9.29
CA GLU A 122 -1.85 -9.02 -10.55
C GLU A 122 -3.22 -8.40 -10.42
N ASN A 123 -3.87 -8.60 -9.29
CA ASN A 123 -5.23 -8.14 -9.03
C ASN A 123 -5.30 -7.37 -7.71
N ILE A 124 -6.32 -6.52 -7.60
CA ILE A 124 -6.73 -5.88 -6.37
C ILE A 124 -7.93 -6.65 -5.83
N TYR A 125 -7.90 -6.97 -4.56
CA TYR A 125 -8.95 -7.73 -3.89
C TYR A 125 -9.73 -6.86 -2.91
N LEU A 126 -10.95 -7.23 -2.62
CA LEU A 126 -11.77 -6.49 -1.65
C LEU A 126 -11.11 -6.40 -0.27
N ARG A 127 -10.40 -7.44 0.17
CA ARG A 127 -9.62 -7.44 1.41
C ARG A 127 -8.59 -6.30 1.49
N ASP A 128 -8.02 -5.91 0.35
CA ASP A 128 -6.97 -4.90 0.29
C ASP A 128 -7.48 -3.53 0.77
N PHE A 129 -8.76 -3.24 0.57
CA PHE A 129 -9.37 -2.01 1.05
C PHE A 129 -9.44 -1.93 2.58
N PHE A 130 -9.55 -3.06 3.27
CA PHE A 130 -9.55 -3.06 4.73
C PHE A 130 -8.19 -2.64 5.28
N GLU A 131 -7.10 -2.99 4.60
CA GLU A 131 -5.75 -2.56 4.94
C GLU A 131 -5.46 -1.10 4.53
N ALA A 132 -5.78 -0.71 3.29
CA ALA A 132 -5.63 0.66 2.81
C ALA A 132 -6.47 1.65 3.62
N ARG A 133 -7.68 1.27 4.01
CA ARG A 133 -8.56 2.06 4.87
C ARG A 133 -7.93 2.37 6.22
N ARG A 134 -7.24 1.42 6.82
CA ARG A 134 -6.50 1.59 8.07
C ARG A 134 -5.45 2.68 7.93
N ASN A 135 -4.69 2.67 6.83
CA ASN A 135 -3.71 3.69 6.53
C ASN A 135 -4.35 5.08 6.36
N SER A 136 -5.49 5.16 5.71
CA SER A 136 -6.23 6.42 5.52
C SER A 136 -6.70 7.03 6.85
N LYS A 137 -7.17 6.21 7.79
CA LYS A 137 -7.53 6.67 9.14
C LYS A 137 -6.32 7.19 9.91
N ASP A 138 -5.20 6.50 9.80
CA ASP A 138 -3.97 6.93 10.44
C ASP A 138 -3.49 8.28 9.89
N TYR A 139 -3.60 8.51 8.58
CA TYR A 139 -3.29 9.81 7.99
C TYR A 139 -4.21 10.91 8.51
N LEU A 140 -5.53 10.71 8.56
CA LEU A 140 -6.44 11.71 9.08
C LEU A 140 -6.13 12.07 10.53
N ARG A 141 -5.83 11.08 11.37
CA ARG A 141 -5.40 11.30 12.76
C ARG A 141 -4.13 12.13 12.85
N ASP A 142 -3.15 11.85 11.99
CA ASP A 142 -1.91 12.61 11.95
C ASP A 142 -2.13 14.04 11.43
N LEU A 143 -2.98 14.22 10.41
CA LEU A 143 -3.32 15.52 9.85
C LEU A 143 -4.02 16.44 10.87
N LYS A 144 -4.88 15.91 11.75
CA LYS A 144 -5.46 16.66 12.88
C LYS A 144 -4.38 17.29 13.77
N LYS A 145 -3.24 16.62 13.90
CA LYS A 145 -2.08 17.06 14.71
C LYS A 145 -1.04 17.83 13.89
N ASN A 146 -1.40 18.36 12.70
CA ASN A 146 -0.49 19.06 11.79
C ASN A 146 0.78 18.26 11.44
N LYS A 147 0.68 16.97 11.32
CA LYS A 147 1.83 16.12 10.96
C LYS A 147 1.44 15.01 10.00
N ILE A 148 2.44 14.52 9.28
CA ILE A 148 2.36 13.31 8.47
C ILE A 148 3.42 12.33 8.93
N SER A 149 3.11 11.05 8.89
CA SER A 149 4.08 10.01 9.17
C SER A 149 4.89 9.67 7.92
N ILE A 150 6.19 9.57 8.09
CA ILE A 150 7.14 9.16 7.07
C ILE A 150 8.01 8.03 7.62
N ARG A 151 8.64 7.29 6.73
CA ARG A 151 9.71 6.35 7.08
C ARG A 151 10.99 6.78 6.38
N LYS A 152 12.12 6.65 7.05
CA LYS A 152 13.44 6.97 6.52
C LYS A 152 14.47 5.97 7.01
N TYR A 153 15.42 5.61 6.15
CA TYR A 153 16.55 4.80 6.59
C TYR A 153 17.45 5.60 7.54
N GLN A 154 17.70 4.99 8.68
CA GLN A 154 18.75 5.40 9.61
C GLN A 154 19.95 4.50 9.36
N ILE A 155 21.07 5.13 8.99
CA ILE A 155 22.32 4.46 8.68
C ILE A 155 23.22 4.58 9.90
N SER A 156 23.63 3.44 10.46
CA SER A 156 24.67 3.35 11.47
C SER A 156 25.82 2.46 10.95
N ILE A 157 26.94 2.46 11.64
CA ILE A 157 28.12 1.66 11.26
C ILE A 157 27.75 0.16 11.11
N LYS A 158 26.94 -0.36 12.05
CA LYS A 158 26.62 -1.80 12.09
C LYS A 158 25.31 -2.16 11.36
N LYS A 159 24.38 -1.20 11.15
CA LYS A 159 23.02 -1.54 10.69
C LYS A 159 22.34 -0.40 9.92
N VAL A 160 21.60 -0.78 8.87
CA VAL A 160 20.63 0.11 8.22
C VAL A 160 19.23 -0.32 8.66
N SER A 161 18.45 0.59 9.19
CA SER A 161 17.10 0.31 9.68
C SER A 161 16.11 1.37 9.21
N LEU A 162 14.90 0.95 8.88
CA LEU A 162 13.81 1.84 8.47
C LEU A 162 13.07 2.35 9.70
N LYS A 163 13.15 3.65 9.99
CA LYS A 163 12.53 4.28 11.17
C LYS A 163 11.34 5.16 10.77
N LYS A 164 10.24 5.04 11.51
CA LYS A 164 9.10 5.95 11.40
C LYS A 164 9.46 7.30 12.04
N ARG A 165 9.11 8.38 11.34
CA ARG A 165 9.26 9.77 11.81
C ARG A 165 8.00 10.56 11.47
N TYR A 166 7.86 11.75 12.06
CA TYR A 166 6.78 12.67 11.76
C TYR A 166 7.33 13.96 11.16
N TYR A 167 6.65 14.44 10.14
CA TYR A 167 6.92 15.71 9.48
C TYR A 167 5.81 16.70 9.82
N LYS A 168 6.16 17.88 10.33
CA LYS A 168 5.21 18.97 10.58
C LYS A 168 4.77 19.55 9.24
N ILE A 169 3.47 19.74 9.05
CA ILE A 169 2.90 20.34 7.85
C ILE A 169 2.21 21.66 8.19
N ASN A 170 2.11 22.53 7.20
CA ASN A 170 1.29 23.72 7.32
C ASN A 170 -0.19 23.30 7.34
N THR A 171 -0.97 23.93 8.22
CA THR A 171 -2.41 23.67 8.34
C THR A 171 -3.14 23.87 7.03
N LYS A 172 -2.75 24.86 6.20
CA LYS A 172 -3.31 25.11 4.89
C LYS A 172 -3.21 23.92 3.92
N ASN A 173 -2.20 23.06 4.10
CA ASN A 173 -1.99 21.91 3.22
C ASN A 173 -2.84 20.68 3.59
N ARG A 174 -3.57 20.69 4.70
CA ARG A 174 -4.42 19.53 5.11
C ARG A 174 -5.43 19.15 4.04
N GLY A 175 -6.05 20.14 3.41
CA GLY A 175 -7.06 19.91 2.37
C GLY A 175 -6.52 19.11 1.18
N GLU A 176 -5.29 19.34 0.78
CA GLU A 176 -4.65 18.58 -0.28
C GLU A 176 -4.49 17.11 0.09
N PHE A 177 -4.06 16.81 1.32
CA PHE A 177 -3.95 15.43 1.78
C PHE A 177 -5.30 14.74 1.86
N VAL A 178 -6.34 15.42 2.38
CA VAL A 178 -7.71 14.88 2.42
C VAL A 178 -8.24 14.60 1.02
N PHE A 179 -8.03 15.53 0.08
CA PHE A 179 -8.36 15.30 -1.32
C PHE A 179 -7.72 14.02 -1.86
N HIS A 180 -6.42 13.83 -1.62
CA HIS A 180 -5.71 12.62 -2.10
C HIS A 180 -6.24 11.34 -1.46
N ILE A 181 -6.60 11.34 -0.17
CA ILE A 181 -7.21 10.18 0.49
C ILE A 181 -8.49 9.77 -0.24
N VAL A 182 -9.43 10.71 -0.41
CA VAL A 182 -10.73 10.45 -1.06
C VAL A 182 -10.52 10.02 -2.51
N ASN A 183 -9.71 10.76 -3.25
CA ASN A 183 -9.41 10.48 -4.66
C ASN A 183 -8.80 9.08 -4.84
N ASN A 184 -7.86 8.70 -3.99
CA ASN A 184 -7.21 7.39 -4.07
C ASN A 184 -8.19 6.25 -3.74
N LEU A 185 -9.03 6.41 -2.72
CA LEU A 185 -10.03 5.39 -2.37
C LEU A 185 -11.00 5.12 -3.53
N ILE A 186 -11.50 6.17 -4.18
CA ILE A 186 -12.41 6.04 -5.33
C ILE A 186 -11.69 5.40 -6.53
N ASN A 187 -10.49 5.88 -6.87
CA ASN A 187 -9.73 5.31 -7.99
C ASN A 187 -9.34 3.85 -7.73
N ASN A 188 -8.97 3.50 -6.51
CA ASN A 188 -8.64 2.13 -6.16
C ASN A 188 -9.87 1.22 -6.22
N TYR A 189 -11.04 1.71 -5.77
CA TYR A 189 -12.29 0.97 -5.93
C TYR A 189 -12.63 0.74 -7.41
N ASN A 190 -12.44 1.74 -8.26
CA ASN A 190 -12.63 1.56 -9.69
C ASN A 190 -11.69 0.50 -10.29
N LYS A 191 -10.42 0.49 -9.88
CA LYS A 191 -9.45 -0.53 -10.32
C LYS A 191 -9.88 -1.93 -9.89
N PHE A 192 -10.35 -2.09 -8.66
CA PHE A 192 -10.92 -3.34 -8.17
C PHE A 192 -12.12 -3.78 -9.01
N TYR A 193 -13.07 -2.87 -9.22
CA TYR A 193 -14.32 -3.17 -9.91
C TYR A 193 -14.14 -3.50 -11.39
N THR A 194 -13.26 -2.77 -12.07
CA THR A 194 -13.00 -2.92 -13.51
C THR A 194 -11.86 -3.88 -13.84
N ASN A 195 -11.06 -4.24 -12.84
CA ASN A 195 -9.79 -4.95 -13.00
C ASN A 195 -8.82 -4.27 -13.99
N LYS A 196 -8.91 -2.94 -14.13
CA LYS A 196 -8.10 -2.15 -15.06
C LYS A 196 -7.37 -1.02 -14.33
N ASN A 197 -6.13 -0.74 -14.73
CA ASN A 197 -5.36 0.39 -14.20
C ASN A 197 -5.73 1.71 -14.90
N ILE A 198 -7.00 2.07 -14.86
CA ILE A 198 -7.52 3.27 -15.50
C ILE A 198 -8.02 4.23 -14.42
N LYS A 199 -7.64 5.50 -14.53
CA LYS A 199 -8.23 6.56 -13.72
C LYS A 199 -9.70 6.73 -14.07
N VAL A 200 -10.50 6.97 -13.05
CA VAL A 200 -11.90 7.32 -13.21
C VAL A 200 -12.02 8.67 -13.94
N SER A 201 -12.81 8.74 -15.00
CA SER A 201 -13.16 10.04 -15.63
C SER A 201 -13.91 10.93 -14.64
N SER A 202 -13.83 12.24 -14.80
CA SER A 202 -14.49 13.19 -13.89
C SER A 202 -15.99 12.93 -13.74
N LYS A 203 -16.68 12.58 -14.84
CA LYS A 203 -18.10 12.19 -14.85
C LYS A 203 -18.38 10.95 -13.99
N ASN A 204 -17.59 9.90 -14.18
CA ASN A 204 -17.74 8.64 -13.44
C ASN A 204 -17.28 8.77 -11.99
N PHE A 205 -16.31 9.65 -11.70
CA PHE A 205 -15.88 9.94 -10.34
C PHE A 205 -17.05 10.47 -9.50
N GLY A 206 -17.78 11.45 -10.01
CA GLY A 206 -18.96 11.99 -9.32
C GLY A 206 -20.04 10.94 -9.09
N LYS A 207 -20.31 10.09 -10.10
CA LYS A 207 -21.27 8.97 -9.96
C LYS A 207 -20.84 7.99 -8.86
N LEU A 208 -19.56 7.58 -8.84
CA LEU A 208 -19.04 6.68 -7.81
C LEU A 208 -19.04 7.34 -6.43
N PHE A 209 -18.63 8.61 -6.33
CA PHE A 209 -18.68 9.34 -5.07
C PHE A 209 -20.10 9.33 -4.48
N LEU A 210 -21.10 9.71 -5.28
CA LEU A 210 -22.51 9.76 -4.84
C LEU A 210 -23.04 8.36 -4.50
N LYS A 211 -22.70 7.33 -5.29
CA LYS A 211 -23.04 5.93 -4.98
C LYS A 211 -22.48 5.51 -3.62
N ILE A 212 -21.21 5.79 -3.36
CA ILE A 212 -20.53 5.46 -2.10
C ILE A 212 -21.16 6.21 -0.92
N THR A 213 -21.51 7.47 -1.11
CA THR A 213 -22.03 8.36 -0.05
C THR A 213 -23.55 8.38 0.04
N LYS A 214 -24.25 7.43 -0.60
CA LYS A 214 -25.71 7.34 -0.61
C LYS A 214 -26.38 8.65 -1.06
N ASN A 215 -25.87 9.25 -2.12
CA ASN A 215 -26.32 10.51 -2.72
C ASN A 215 -26.21 11.74 -1.81
N ASP A 216 -25.25 11.77 -0.88
CA ASP A 216 -24.93 12.96 -0.08
C ASP A 216 -24.39 14.09 -0.95
N ARG A 217 -25.30 14.84 -1.62
CA ARG A 217 -24.96 15.97 -2.50
C ARG A 217 -24.23 17.11 -1.78
N PRO A 218 -24.59 17.50 -0.56
CA PRO A 218 -23.82 18.48 0.21
C PRO A 218 -22.35 18.07 0.39
N LEU A 219 -22.08 16.80 0.72
CA LEU A 219 -20.72 16.29 0.85
C LEU A 219 -19.96 16.32 -0.49
N TRP A 220 -20.65 15.96 -1.59
CA TRP A 220 -20.11 16.05 -2.94
C TRP A 220 -19.72 17.48 -3.33
N ASN A 221 -20.58 18.46 -3.05
CA ASN A 221 -20.30 19.88 -3.34
C ASN A 221 -19.09 20.38 -2.55
N LYS A 222 -18.96 20.00 -1.28
CA LYS A 222 -17.80 20.30 -0.46
C LYS A 222 -16.53 19.66 -1.04
N PHE A 223 -16.60 18.43 -1.53
CA PHE A 223 -15.47 17.76 -2.16
C PHE A 223 -15.07 18.41 -3.50
N LYS A 224 -16.03 18.81 -4.33
CA LYS A 224 -15.76 19.59 -5.57
C LYS A 224 -15.01 20.89 -5.28
N TYR A 225 -15.46 21.63 -4.26
CA TYR A 225 -14.78 22.84 -3.82
C TYR A 225 -13.35 22.53 -3.35
N LEU A 226 -13.18 21.54 -2.49
CA LEU A 226 -11.87 21.08 -2.03
C LEU A 226 -10.95 20.71 -3.22
N SER A 227 -11.48 20.01 -4.21
CA SER A 227 -10.73 19.61 -5.41
C SER A 227 -10.19 20.79 -6.20
N LYS A 228 -10.95 21.89 -6.31
CA LYS A 228 -10.54 23.11 -7.01
C LYS A 228 -9.52 23.94 -6.21
N GLN A 229 -9.68 24.00 -4.90
CA GLN A 229 -8.95 24.93 -4.03
C GLN A 229 -7.88 24.26 -3.14
N LYS A 230 -7.62 22.98 -3.32
CA LYS A 230 -6.84 22.14 -2.40
C LYS A 230 -5.47 22.69 -1.95
N ILE A 231 -4.86 23.56 -2.76
CA ILE A 231 -3.54 24.17 -2.48
C ILE A 231 -3.69 25.52 -1.76
N ASN A 232 -4.75 26.27 -2.05
CA ASN A 232 -4.96 27.65 -1.59
C ASN A 232 -6.08 27.78 -0.54
N LEU A 233 -6.31 26.74 0.24
CA LEU A 233 -7.35 26.75 1.27
C LEU A 233 -7.01 27.66 2.44
N SER A 234 -8.01 28.41 2.93
CA SER A 234 -7.92 29.07 4.24
C SER A 234 -7.73 28.04 5.35
N THR A 235 -7.14 28.47 6.48
CA THR A 235 -6.95 27.60 7.65
C THR A 235 -8.27 27.02 8.16
N SER A 236 -9.33 27.86 8.21
CA SER A 236 -10.68 27.44 8.61
C SER A 236 -11.23 26.32 7.72
N TYR A 237 -11.16 26.49 6.40
CA TYR A 237 -11.64 25.50 5.48
C TYR A 237 -10.78 24.22 5.51
N SER A 238 -9.49 24.34 5.72
CA SER A 238 -8.58 23.21 5.87
C SER A 238 -8.94 22.34 7.08
N ASN A 239 -9.41 22.94 8.17
CA ASN A 239 -9.96 22.18 9.31
C ASN A 239 -11.26 21.45 8.93
N LYS A 240 -12.19 22.12 8.24
CA LYS A 240 -13.44 21.53 7.76
C LYS A 240 -13.19 20.37 6.78
N SER A 241 -12.08 20.38 6.04
CA SER A 241 -11.72 19.31 5.10
C SER A 241 -11.48 17.98 5.81
N ILE A 242 -10.95 17.99 7.03
CA ILE A 242 -10.76 16.74 7.82
C ILE A 242 -12.08 16.07 8.12
N LEU A 243 -13.10 16.85 8.53
CA LEU A 243 -14.45 16.34 8.78
C LEU A 243 -15.06 15.74 7.51
N LEU A 244 -14.82 16.37 6.34
CA LEU A 244 -15.21 15.81 5.04
C LEU A 244 -14.56 14.44 4.83
N GLY A 245 -13.24 14.33 5.05
CA GLY A 245 -12.52 13.06 4.91
C GLY A 245 -13.04 11.98 5.85
N GLU A 246 -13.31 12.30 7.09
CA GLU A 246 -13.87 11.38 8.08
C GLU A 246 -15.26 10.88 7.67
N LYS A 247 -16.14 11.80 7.27
CA LYS A 247 -17.49 11.47 6.80
C LYS A 247 -17.43 10.57 5.57
N PHE A 248 -16.58 10.91 4.59
CA PHE A 248 -16.39 10.08 3.40
C PHE A 248 -15.88 8.67 3.76
N ILE A 249 -14.87 8.55 4.61
CA ILE A 249 -14.34 7.24 5.03
C ILE A 249 -15.40 6.42 5.75
N THR A 250 -16.28 7.04 6.52
CA THR A 250 -17.40 6.36 7.18
C THR A 250 -18.35 5.75 6.15
N TYR A 251 -18.79 6.54 5.16
CA TYR A 251 -19.61 6.03 4.05
C TYR A 251 -18.89 4.93 3.26
N PHE A 252 -17.63 5.15 2.93
CA PHE A 252 -16.84 4.18 2.18
C PHE A 252 -16.73 2.84 2.93
N ASN A 253 -16.59 2.88 4.24
CA ASN A 253 -16.55 1.69 5.07
C ASN A 253 -17.87 0.92 5.08
N GLN A 254 -19.00 1.63 5.16
CA GLN A 254 -20.33 1.01 5.07
C GLN A 254 -20.54 0.41 3.69
N PHE A 255 -20.19 1.16 2.65
CA PHE A 255 -20.28 0.71 1.27
C PHE A 255 -19.46 -0.57 1.05
N LEU A 256 -18.20 -0.63 1.50
CA LEU A 256 -17.37 -1.83 1.39
C LEU A 256 -17.93 -3.03 2.16
N ARG A 257 -18.52 -2.80 3.34
CA ARG A 257 -19.19 -3.89 4.10
C ARG A 257 -20.37 -4.46 3.33
N ASN A 258 -21.15 -3.62 2.67
CA ASN A 258 -22.28 -4.07 1.85
C ASN A 258 -21.80 -4.80 0.59
N GLU A 259 -20.76 -4.28 -0.07
CA GLU A 259 -20.12 -4.97 -1.20
C GLU A 259 -19.54 -6.33 -0.76
N SER A 260 -18.93 -6.42 0.43
CA SER A 260 -18.34 -7.67 0.91
C SER A 260 -19.35 -8.78 1.13
N LYS A 261 -20.64 -8.46 1.39
CA LYS A 261 -21.71 -9.45 1.51
C LYS A 261 -22.02 -10.17 0.18
N LYS A 262 -21.64 -9.59 -0.95
CA LYS A 262 -21.85 -10.18 -2.28
C LYS A 262 -20.82 -11.26 -2.61
N TYR A 263 -19.74 -11.38 -1.84
CA TYR A 263 -18.65 -12.30 -2.08
C TYR A 263 -18.53 -13.34 -0.98
N LYS A 264 -18.43 -14.59 -1.38
CA LYS A 264 -18.03 -15.66 -0.44
C LYS A 264 -16.53 -15.55 -0.21
N ARG A 265 -16.11 -15.61 1.05
CA ARG A 265 -14.69 -15.58 1.43
C ARG A 265 -14.25 -17.01 1.73
N LEU A 266 -13.31 -17.49 0.94
CA LEU A 266 -12.56 -18.71 1.25
C LEU A 266 -11.23 -18.31 1.89
N VAL A 267 -10.91 -18.92 3.01
CA VAL A 267 -9.67 -18.67 3.73
C VAL A 267 -8.91 -19.99 3.82
N PHE A 268 -7.78 -20.05 3.12
CA PHE A 268 -6.85 -21.17 3.20
C PHE A 268 -5.82 -20.89 4.29
N LEU A 269 -5.73 -21.79 5.24
CA LEU A 269 -4.76 -21.69 6.33
C LEU A 269 -3.84 -22.90 6.31
N ARG A 270 -2.55 -22.65 6.34
CA ARG A 270 -1.60 -23.72 6.67
C ARG A 270 -1.74 -24.07 8.14
N HIS A 271 -1.55 -25.34 8.47
CA HIS A 271 -1.53 -25.78 9.87
C HIS A 271 -0.54 -24.98 10.72
N ALA A 272 -0.82 -24.89 12.02
CA ALA A 272 0.06 -24.23 12.98
C ALA A 272 1.42 -24.96 13.07
N LYS A 273 2.42 -24.26 13.63
CA LYS A 273 3.77 -24.82 13.82
C LYS A 273 3.69 -26.09 14.68
N THR A 274 4.40 -27.15 14.25
CA THR A 274 4.56 -28.40 14.98
C THR A 274 5.98 -28.51 15.54
N PHE A 275 6.24 -29.51 16.38
CA PHE A 275 7.57 -29.75 16.97
C PHE A 275 8.67 -30.03 15.92
N VAL A 276 8.31 -30.42 14.69
CA VAL A 276 9.26 -30.89 13.65
C VAL A 276 9.27 -30.04 12.40
N ASN A 277 8.75 -28.79 12.44
CA ASN A 277 8.56 -27.95 11.24
C ASN A 277 9.83 -27.33 10.66
N ASP A 278 10.93 -27.29 11.39
CA ASP A 278 11.99 -26.36 11.02
C ASP A 278 12.92 -26.86 9.90
N LYS A 279 12.90 -28.16 9.58
CA LYS A 279 13.86 -28.74 8.60
C LYS A 279 13.30 -29.89 7.76
N THR A 280 12.00 -30.20 7.82
CA THR A 280 11.47 -31.42 7.20
C THR A 280 10.11 -31.18 6.54
N PHE A 281 9.93 -31.70 5.34
CA PHE A 281 8.60 -31.84 4.74
C PHE A 281 7.84 -32.95 5.48
N LEU A 282 6.67 -32.60 6.02
CA LEU A 282 5.93 -33.53 6.86
C LEU A 282 5.12 -34.54 6.07
N GLY A 283 4.56 -34.14 4.92
CA GLY A 283 3.67 -34.99 4.13
C GLY A 283 2.53 -35.59 4.96
N GLN A 284 1.90 -36.65 4.49
CA GLN A 284 0.86 -37.38 5.23
C GLN A 284 1.43 -38.41 6.21
N GLY A 285 2.59 -39.00 5.90
CA GLY A 285 3.21 -40.04 6.71
C GLY A 285 3.68 -39.56 8.09
N ARG A 286 3.90 -38.27 8.28
CA ARG A 286 4.28 -37.67 9.58
C ARG A 286 3.16 -36.77 10.05
N ASN A 287 2.48 -37.15 11.12
CA ASN A 287 1.30 -36.47 11.63
C ASN A 287 1.47 -35.96 13.07
N PRO A 288 2.44 -35.05 13.34
CA PRO A 288 2.71 -34.53 14.68
C PRO A 288 1.60 -33.56 15.15
N GLU A 289 1.51 -33.41 16.47
CA GLU A 289 0.70 -32.37 17.11
C GLU A 289 1.26 -30.99 16.90
N ILE A 290 0.38 -29.98 16.97
CA ILE A 290 0.78 -28.59 16.93
C ILE A 290 1.36 -28.13 18.27
N LEU A 291 2.27 -27.15 18.22
CA LEU A 291 2.70 -26.44 19.43
C LEU A 291 1.53 -25.65 20.03
N LYS A 292 1.48 -25.55 21.35
CA LYS A 292 0.53 -24.66 22.03
C LYS A 292 0.74 -23.23 21.53
N ILE A 293 -0.28 -22.64 20.92
CA ILE A 293 -0.25 -21.27 20.42
C ILE A 293 -1.41 -20.46 21.00
N LYS A 294 -1.11 -19.19 21.34
CA LYS A 294 -2.15 -18.19 21.60
C LYS A 294 -2.43 -17.45 20.29
N LEU A 295 -3.65 -17.56 19.77
CA LEU A 295 -4.05 -16.74 18.63
C LEU A 295 -4.03 -15.26 18.99
N LYS A 296 -3.42 -14.45 18.15
CA LYS A 296 -3.55 -12.98 18.27
C LYS A 296 -5.03 -12.58 18.14
N PRO A 297 -5.51 -11.55 18.85
CA PRO A 297 -6.92 -11.14 18.82
C PRO A 297 -7.50 -10.94 17.42
N LYS A 298 -6.67 -10.49 16.47
CA LYS A 298 -7.05 -10.28 15.05
C LYS A 298 -7.36 -11.58 14.29
N LEU A 299 -6.88 -12.71 14.76
CA LEU A 299 -7.09 -14.03 14.13
C LEU A 299 -8.24 -14.81 14.78
N LYS A 300 -8.93 -14.21 15.75
CA LYS A 300 -10.10 -14.81 16.40
C LYS A 300 -11.41 -14.63 15.62
N GLU A 301 -11.34 -14.32 14.32
CA GLU A 301 -12.54 -14.35 13.48
C GLU A 301 -13.12 -15.75 13.47
N LYS A 302 -14.42 -15.84 13.66
CA LYS A 302 -15.14 -17.13 13.60
C LYS A 302 -15.45 -17.45 12.14
N TYR A 303 -14.93 -18.56 11.70
CA TYR A 303 -15.21 -19.10 10.37
C TYR A 303 -16.25 -20.21 10.49
N ASN A 304 -17.18 -20.26 9.56
CA ASN A 304 -18.19 -21.33 9.48
C ASN A 304 -18.70 -21.42 8.03
N PRO A 305 -18.69 -22.60 7.39
CA PRO A 305 -18.07 -23.83 7.88
C PRO A 305 -16.53 -23.78 7.82
N ILE A 306 -15.86 -24.62 8.61
CA ILE A 306 -14.44 -24.89 8.54
C ILE A 306 -14.24 -26.30 8.01
N TYR A 307 -13.45 -26.43 6.95
CA TYR A 307 -13.02 -27.70 6.39
C TYR A 307 -11.56 -27.94 6.78
N SER A 308 -11.21 -29.20 7.03
CA SER A 308 -9.85 -29.60 7.36
C SER A 308 -9.50 -30.92 6.70
N SER A 309 -8.21 -31.10 6.36
CA SER A 309 -7.68 -32.42 6.07
C SER A 309 -7.75 -33.31 7.31
N PRO A 310 -7.68 -34.66 7.19
CA PRO A 310 -7.74 -35.59 8.30
C PRO A 310 -6.52 -35.55 9.21
N LEU A 311 -5.49 -34.79 8.86
CA LEU A 311 -4.25 -34.73 9.64
C LEU A 311 -4.45 -34.03 10.99
N LYS A 312 -3.95 -34.64 12.08
CA LYS A 312 -4.06 -34.13 13.46
C LYS A 312 -3.69 -32.63 13.56
N ARG A 313 -2.56 -32.24 12.98
CA ARG A 313 -2.09 -30.86 12.96
C ARG A 313 -3.07 -29.89 12.28
N SER A 314 -3.75 -30.33 11.23
CA SER A 314 -4.75 -29.52 10.51
C SER A 314 -6.04 -29.40 11.31
N ILE A 315 -6.53 -30.52 11.87
CA ILE A 315 -7.72 -30.57 12.75
C ILE A 315 -7.50 -29.67 13.97
N SER A 316 -6.37 -29.84 14.65
CA SER A 316 -6.02 -29.06 15.83
C SER A 316 -5.91 -27.58 15.52
N THR A 317 -5.36 -27.22 14.35
CA THR A 317 -5.33 -25.84 13.88
C THR A 317 -6.73 -25.31 13.60
N ALA A 318 -7.57 -26.06 12.89
CA ALA A 318 -8.93 -25.67 12.55
C ALA A 318 -9.79 -25.40 13.80
N LYS A 319 -9.65 -26.21 14.85
CA LYS A 319 -10.33 -26.03 16.14
C LYS A 319 -10.01 -24.70 16.84
N LEU A 320 -8.87 -24.07 16.54
CA LEU A 320 -8.52 -22.74 17.08
C LEU A 320 -9.39 -21.62 16.49
N PHE A 321 -9.99 -21.82 15.32
CA PHE A 321 -10.73 -20.79 14.58
C PHE A 321 -12.25 -21.00 14.60
N GLY A 322 -12.75 -22.15 15.03
CA GLY A 322 -14.17 -22.50 15.03
C GLY A 322 -14.71 -22.84 16.40
N LYS A 323 -16.04 -22.66 16.59
CA LYS A 323 -16.77 -23.15 17.77
C LYS A 323 -17.19 -24.62 17.65
N LYS A 324 -17.28 -25.13 16.42
CA LYS A 324 -17.68 -26.51 16.09
C LYS A 324 -16.47 -27.26 15.56
N ASN A 325 -16.53 -28.60 15.60
CA ASN A 325 -15.53 -29.43 14.97
C ASN A 325 -15.47 -29.12 13.45
N PRO A 326 -14.28 -29.11 12.85
CA PRO A 326 -14.14 -28.92 11.41
C PRO A 326 -14.76 -30.11 10.65
N ILE A 327 -15.27 -29.86 9.47
CA ILE A 327 -15.70 -30.87 8.51
C ILE A 327 -14.42 -31.47 7.89
N ILE A 328 -14.22 -32.75 8.05
CA ILE A 328 -13.06 -33.43 7.49
C ILE A 328 -13.28 -33.67 6.00
N ASN A 329 -12.28 -33.32 5.21
CA ASN A 329 -12.28 -33.52 3.75
C ASN A 329 -10.89 -34.02 3.32
N GLU A 330 -10.86 -35.23 2.78
CA GLU A 330 -9.63 -35.90 2.36
C GLU A 330 -8.95 -35.23 1.16
N TYR A 331 -9.71 -34.56 0.29
CA TYR A 331 -9.17 -33.78 -0.82
C TYR A 331 -8.30 -32.59 -0.37
N LEU A 332 -8.35 -32.22 0.91
CA LEU A 332 -7.47 -31.20 1.48
C LEU A 332 -6.17 -31.79 2.04
N SER A 333 -5.92 -33.07 1.85
CA SER A 333 -4.70 -33.74 2.31
C SER A 333 -3.49 -33.33 1.47
N GLU A 334 -2.34 -33.25 2.11
CA GLU A 334 -1.07 -33.01 1.41
C GLU A 334 -0.70 -34.22 0.54
N ILE A 335 -0.01 -33.96 -0.55
CA ILE A 335 0.58 -35.02 -1.38
C ILE A 335 1.71 -35.70 -0.59
N ASN A 336 1.75 -37.01 -0.61
CA ASN A 336 2.90 -37.74 -0.09
C ASN A 336 4.05 -37.64 -1.12
N TYR A 337 5.18 -37.14 -0.66
CA TYR A 337 6.42 -37.12 -1.41
C TYR A 337 7.29 -38.31 -1.00
#